data_8dd1e2a4fa069cec0dce397195a9271e
#
_entry.id   8dd1e2a4fa069cec0dce397195a9271e
#
_cell.length_a   1.000
_cell.length_b   1.000
_cell.length_c   1.000
_cell.angle_alpha   90.00
_cell.angle_beta   90.00
_cell.angle_gamma   90.00
#
_symmetry.space_group_name_H-M   'P 1'
#
loop_
_entity.id
_entity.type
_entity.pdbx_description
1 polymer ?
#
loop_
_entity_poly.entity_id
_entity_poly.type
_entity_poly.pdbx_seq_one_letter_code
_entity_poly.pdbx_strand_id
1 'polypeptide(L)'
;MKQFIKKRWPWIIGVCVLIAAVVLLLVQCDSNDDPSIPGEPTLIVETPQKLSASQTGEFTLDVTISDLGDARYPAMSMSIAFDSSRLEFLGVEEGNIFILSDENSTGQQLPDWSCNVQNSNDTGLINIMYLDMTGGKNAFTKELLAEDYNVVLRLKFRLRGSVRAGDVLDLIVEDAVFAASDETQSLAMTTDTLKVKNGKIVVGE
;
A
#
# COMPACT_ATOMS: atom_id res chain seq x y z
N MET A 1 51.14 -24.34 24.14
CA MET A 1 49.98 -23.93 23.33
C MET A 1 48.62 -23.98 24.04
N LYS A 2 48.40 -24.77 25.07
CA LYS A 2 47.09 -24.88 25.78
C LYS A 2 46.74 -23.72 26.75
N GLN A 3 47.71 -22.91 27.20
CA GLN A 3 47.43 -21.81 28.15
C GLN A 3 46.97 -20.49 27.48
N PHE A 4 47.26 -20.29 26.18
CA PHE A 4 46.86 -19.08 25.47
C PHE A 4 45.36 -19.01 25.14
N ILE A 5 44.71 -20.15 25.01
CA ILE A 5 43.27 -20.24 24.65
C ILE A 5 42.37 -19.91 25.86
N LYS A 6 42.80 -20.27 27.09
CA LYS A 6 41.98 -20.04 28.29
C LYS A 6 41.81 -18.57 28.66
N LYS A 7 42.75 -17.70 28.28
CA LYS A 7 42.73 -16.28 28.67
C LYS A 7 41.92 -15.39 27.70
N ARG A 8 41.65 -15.88 26.49
CA ARG A 8 40.89 -15.14 25.45
C ARG A 8 39.44 -15.60 25.30
N TRP A 9 39.03 -16.68 25.94
CA TRP A 9 37.68 -17.22 25.85
C TRP A 9 36.57 -16.22 26.25
N PRO A 10 36.65 -15.45 27.35
CA PRO A 10 35.63 -14.50 27.69
C PRO A 10 35.50 -13.35 26.67
N TRP A 11 36.57 -12.99 26.02
CA TRP A 11 36.59 -11.98 24.96
C TRP A 11 35.90 -12.47 23.67
N ILE A 12 36.11 -13.70 23.30
CA ILE A 12 35.47 -14.33 22.13
C ILE A 12 33.94 -14.44 22.36
N ILE A 13 33.55 -14.87 23.54
CA ILE A 13 32.12 -14.93 23.91
C ILE A 13 31.49 -13.54 23.89
N GLY A 14 32.14 -12.53 24.44
CA GLY A 14 31.67 -11.15 24.40
C GLY A 14 31.47 -10.58 22.97
N VAL A 15 32.41 -10.87 22.08
CA VAL A 15 32.31 -10.45 20.67
C VAL A 15 31.20 -11.20 19.94
N CYS A 16 31.04 -12.51 20.17
CA CYS A 16 29.93 -13.29 19.57
C CYS A 16 28.55 -12.82 20.06
N VAL A 17 28.41 -12.48 21.35
CA VAL A 17 27.17 -11.93 21.91
C VAL A 17 26.87 -10.54 21.32
N LEU A 18 27.91 -9.73 21.12
CA LEU A 18 27.75 -8.39 20.55
C LEU A 18 27.37 -8.46 19.06
N ILE A 19 27.95 -9.37 18.31
CA ILE A 19 27.59 -9.63 16.90
C ILE A 19 26.15 -10.18 16.83
N ALA A 20 25.78 -11.11 17.69
CA ALA A 20 24.41 -11.65 17.73
C ALA A 20 23.38 -10.56 18.10
N ALA A 21 23.71 -9.65 19.02
CA ALA A 21 22.85 -8.52 19.37
C ALA A 21 22.71 -7.52 18.22
N VAL A 22 23.79 -7.23 17.49
CA VAL A 22 23.76 -6.36 16.30
C VAL A 22 22.96 -7.00 15.17
N VAL A 23 23.12 -8.30 14.92
CA VAL A 23 22.32 -9.03 13.92
C VAL A 23 20.85 -9.07 14.31
N LEU A 24 20.52 -9.28 15.59
CA LEU A 24 19.14 -9.21 16.09
C LEU A 24 18.54 -7.81 15.93
N LEU A 25 19.31 -6.76 16.20
CA LEU A 25 18.87 -5.37 15.97
C LEU A 25 18.68 -5.08 14.47
N LEU A 26 19.52 -5.59 13.59
CA LEU A 26 19.39 -5.41 12.15
C LEU A 26 18.19 -6.19 11.57
N VAL A 27 17.88 -7.36 12.11
CA VAL A 27 16.70 -8.16 11.70
C VAL A 27 15.40 -7.53 12.22
N GLN A 28 15.44 -6.79 13.33
CA GLN A 28 14.26 -6.05 13.82
C GLN A 28 14.04 -4.71 13.09
N CYS A 29 15.03 -4.21 12.33
CA CYS A 29 14.89 -2.99 11.54
C CYS A 29 14.26 -3.21 10.15
N ASP A 30 13.86 -4.43 9.81
CA ASP A 30 13.21 -4.74 8.52
C ASP A 30 11.67 -4.82 8.63
N SER A 31 11.11 -4.39 9.75
CA SER A 31 9.70 -3.99 9.79
C SER A 31 9.62 -2.59 9.18
N ASN A 32 9.05 -2.49 7.98
CA ASN A 32 8.62 -1.25 7.33
C ASN A 32 7.48 -0.55 8.12
N ASP A 33 7.52 -0.62 9.42
CA ASP A 33 6.71 0.18 10.33
C ASP A 33 7.40 1.53 10.54
N ASP A 34 7.58 2.29 9.46
CA ASP A 34 7.81 3.72 9.58
C ASP A 34 6.48 4.31 10.07
N PRO A 35 6.40 4.79 11.32
CA PRO A 35 5.15 5.36 11.81
C PRO A 35 4.78 6.51 10.88
N SER A 36 3.54 6.52 10.38
CA SER A 36 3.01 7.66 9.63
C SER A 36 3.26 8.91 10.47
N ILE A 37 4.07 9.83 9.96
CA ILE A 37 4.30 11.12 10.65
C ILE A 37 2.97 11.87 10.54
N PRO A 38 2.34 12.25 11.66
CA PRO A 38 1.11 13.00 11.62
C PRO A 38 1.26 14.25 10.75
N GLY A 39 0.36 14.43 9.77
CA GLY A 39 0.40 15.56 8.83
C GLY A 39 1.20 15.31 7.55
N GLU A 40 1.78 14.12 7.33
CA GLU A 40 2.34 13.76 6.03
C GLU A 40 1.39 12.81 5.29
N PRO A 41 0.94 13.16 4.07
CA PRO A 41 0.13 12.28 3.24
C PRO A 41 0.85 10.95 3.02
N THR A 42 0.22 9.84 3.40
CA THR A 42 0.79 8.50 3.25
C THR A 42 -0.23 7.59 2.62
N LEU A 43 0.08 7.07 1.44
CA LEU A 43 -0.71 6.06 0.74
C LEU A 43 -0.22 4.68 1.16
N ILE A 44 -1.14 3.82 1.58
CA ILE A 44 -0.83 2.50 2.11
C ILE A 44 -1.60 1.45 1.33
N VAL A 45 -0.91 0.46 0.80
CA VAL A 45 -1.55 -0.78 0.32
C VAL A 45 -1.60 -1.75 1.51
N GLU A 46 -2.80 -1.95 2.05
CA GLU A 46 -2.99 -2.76 3.25
C GLU A 46 -2.67 -4.24 2.99
N THR A 47 -2.01 -4.84 3.94
CA THR A 47 -1.65 -6.25 3.85
C THR A 47 -2.69 -7.12 4.55
N PRO A 48 -3.26 -8.14 3.91
CA PRO A 48 -4.19 -9.04 4.57
C PRO A 48 -3.48 -9.80 5.69
N GLN A 49 -4.14 -9.94 6.83
CA GLN A 49 -3.54 -10.55 8.03
C GLN A 49 -3.16 -12.03 7.83
N LYS A 50 -3.90 -12.77 7.02
CA LYS A 50 -3.59 -14.18 6.68
C LYS A 50 -4.28 -14.57 5.37
N LEU A 51 -3.51 -15.01 4.41
CA LEU A 51 -4.01 -15.61 3.18
C LEU A 51 -3.52 -17.05 3.11
N SER A 52 -4.42 -18.04 2.98
CA SER A 52 -4.01 -19.44 2.84
C SER A 52 -3.67 -19.78 1.40
N ALA A 53 -2.64 -20.58 1.16
CA ALA A 53 -2.30 -21.10 -0.17
C ALA A 53 -3.43 -21.93 -0.81
N SER A 54 -4.33 -22.48 0.00
CA SER A 54 -5.51 -23.23 -0.45
C SER A 54 -6.71 -22.33 -0.79
N GLN A 55 -6.60 -21.01 -0.59
CA GLN A 55 -7.70 -20.09 -0.88
C GLN A 55 -7.92 -19.97 -2.38
N THR A 56 -9.11 -20.39 -2.84
CA THR A 56 -9.53 -20.31 -4.23
C THR A 56 -10.45 -19.11 -4.52
N GLY A 57 -10.92 -18.46 -3.45
CA GLY A 57 -11.82 -17.31 -3.52
C GLY A 57 -11.10 -16.00 -3.86
N GLU A 58 -11.89 -15.01 -4.22
CA GLU A 58 -11.44 -13.63 -4.40
C GLU A 58 -11.17 -13.01 -3.03
N PHE A 59 -10.26 -12.04 -3.00
CA PHE A 59 -9.99 -11.22 -1.84
C PHE A 59 -9.70 -9.79 -2.27
N THR A 60 -9.87 -8.86 -1.34
CA THR A 60 -9.60 -7.44 -1.58
C THR A 60 -8.48 -6.95 -0.67
N LEU A 61 -7.76 -5.97 -1.17
CA LEU A 61 -6.76 -5.19 -0.44
C LEU A 61 -7.21 -3.75 -0.43
N ASP A 62 -7.31 -3.16 0.74
CA ASP A 62 -7.63 -1.75 0.87
C ASP A 62 -6.38 -0.91 0.53
N VAL A 63 -6.59 0.14 -0.26
CA VAL A 63 -5.62 1.20 -0.47
C VAL A 63 -6.10 2.40 0.33
N THR A 64 -5.41 2.71 1.41
CA THR A 64 -5.78 3.75 2.36
C THR A 64 -4.88 4.96 2.22
N ILE A 65 -5.35 6.11 2.68
CA ILE A 65 -4.56 7.33 2.80
C ILE A 65 -4.70 7.90 4.22
N SER A 66 -3.57 8.24 4.84
CA SER A 66 -3.58 8.72 6.23
C SER A 66 -3.88 10.20 6.36
N ASP A 67 -3.53 10.99 5.38
CA ASP A 67 -3.76 12.43 5.32
C ASP A 67 -3.82 12.88 3.86
N LEU A 68 -4.44 14.03 3.63
CA LEU A 68 -4.48 14.72 2.35
C LEU A 68 -3.96 16.14 2.56
N GLY A 69 -3.25 16.66 1.57
CA GLY A 69 -2.83 18.07 1.58
C GLY A 69 -4.01 19.04 1.61
N ASP A 70 -3.74 20.31 1.79
CA ASP A 70 -4.75 21.39 1.96
C ASP A 70 -5.49 21.77 0.65
N ALA A 71 -5.21 21.11 -0.46
CA ALA A 71 -5.86 21.36 -1.74
C ALA A 71 -7.09 20.46 -1.96
N ARG A 72 -7.79 20.71 -3.07
CA ARG A 72 -8.79 19.79 -3.63
C ARG A 72 -8.14 19.02 -4.77
N TYR A 73 -8.33 17.71 -4.77
CA TYR A 73 -7.72 16.82 -5.75
C TYR A 73 -8.81 16.12 -6.57
N PRO A 74 -9.21 16.71 -7.73
CA PRO A 74 -10.24 16.14 -8.59
C PRO A 74 -9.75 14.97 -9.44
N ALA A 75 -8.46 14.71 -9.46
CA ALA A 75 -7.90 13.60 -10.22
C ALA A 75 -6.81 12.88 -9.43
N MET A 76 -6.73 11.57 -9.65
CA MET A 76 -5.68 10.71 -9.12
C MET A 76 -5.25 9.71 -10.18
N SER A 77 -3.95 9.43 -10.22
CA SER A 77 -3.39 8.30 -10.96
C SER A 77 -2.45 7.50 -10.07
N MET A 78 -2.41 6.19 -10.29
CA MET A 78 -1.55 5.29 -9.53
C MET A 78 -1.13 4.10 -10.40
N SER A 79 0.14 3.68 -10.25
CA SER A 79 0.69 2.48 -10.88
C SER A 79 1.19 1.53 -9.81
N ILE A 80 0.74 0.26 -9.85
CA ILE A 80 1.09 -0.77 -8.88
C ILE A 80 1.63 -2.00 -9.61
N ALA A 81 2.88 -2.34 -9.36
CA ALA A 81 3.49 -3.57 -9.86
C ALA A 81 3.15 -4.76 -8.96
N PHE A 82 2.91 -5.93 -9.57
CA PHE A 82 2.62 -7.19 -8.90
C PHE A 82 3.08 -8.40 -9.71
N ASP A 83 3.21 -9.56 -9.06
CA ASP A 83 3.55 -10.81 -9.75
C ASP A 83 2.30 -11.44 -10.38
N SER A 84 2.04 -11.15 -11.66
CA SER A 84 0.89 -11.68 -12.40
C SER A 84 0.97 -13.20 -12.68
N SER A 85 2.11 -13.84 -12.44
CA SER A 85 2.22 -15.31 -12.50
C SER A 85 1.61 -16.00 -11.28
N ARG A 86 1.51 -15.29 -10.15
CA ARG A 86 1.02 -15.78 -8.85
C ARG A 86 -0.27 -15.13 -8.39
N LEU A 87 -0.54 -13.90 -8.82
CA LEU A 87 -1.78 -13.16 -8.56
C LEU A 87 -2.54 -12.93 -9.87
N GLU A 88 -3.84 -13.04 -9.82
CA GLU A 88 -4.74 -12.59 -10.85
C GLU A 88 -5.46 -11.34 -10.37
N PHE A 89 -5.24 -10.22 -11.04
CA PHE A 89 -5.97 -8.99 -10.78
C PHE A 89 -7.35 -9.06 -11.40
N LEU A 90 -8.40 -8.76 -10.63
CA LEU A 90 -9.79 -8.86 -11.05
C LEU A 90 -10.47 -7.52 -11.26
N GLY A 91 -9.87 -6.45 -10.73
CA GLY A 91 -10.40 -5.10 -10.89
C GLY A 91 -10.22 -4.24 -9.63
N VAL A 92 -10.82 -3.06 -9.70
CA VAL A 92 -10.89 -2.10 -8.61
C VAL A 92 -12.32 -2.00 -8.13
N GLU A 93 -12.50 -1.97 -6.82
CA GLU A 93 -13.75 -1.66 -6.16
C GLU A 93 -13.64 -0.30 -5.45
N GLU A 94 -14.77 0.34 -5.22
CA GLU A 94 -14.83 1.60 -4.50
C GLU A 94 -14.35 1.44 -3.06
N GLY A 95 -13.64 2.46 -2.57
CA GLY A 95 -13.33 2.62 -1.16
C GLY A 95 -14.51 3.17 -0.37
N ASN A 96 -14.21 3.81 0.74
CA ASN A 96 -15.22 4.47 1.57
C ASN A 96 -14.95 5.97 1.78
N ILE A 97 -13.92 6.51 1.17
CA ILE A 97 -13.49 7.89 1.38
C ILE A 97 -14.57 8.92 0.96
N PHE A 98 -15.41 8.60 -0.02
CA PHE A 98 -16.47 9.47 -0.49
C PHE A 98 -17.81 9.27 0.22
N ILE A 99 -17.91 8.35 1.18
CA ILE A 99 -19.19 8.02 1.83
C ILE A 99 -19.77 9.21 2.62
N LEU A 100 -18.89 10.11 3.08
CA LEU A 100 -19.26 11.31 3.82
C LEU A 100 -19.49 12.53 2.91
N SER A 101 -19.32 12.39 1.58
CA SER A 101 -19.62 13.49 0.67
C SER A 101 -21.14 13.73 0.57
N ASP A 102 -21.53 14.98 0.37
CA ASP A 102 -22.93 15.35 0.20
C ASP A 102 -23.59 14.61 -0.98
N GLU A 103 -22.82 14.34 -2.03
CA GLU A 103 -23.27 13.61 -3.21
C GLU A 103 -23.66 12.18 -2.90
N ASN A 104 -22.90 11.50 -2.07
CA ASN A 104 -23.21 10.14 -1.63
C ASN A 104 -24.41 10.11 -0.68
N SER A 105 -24.59 11.13 0.13
CA SER A 105 -25.76 11.25 1.00
C SER A 105 -27.06 11.41 0.20
N THR A 106 -26.99 11.89 -1.04
CA THR A 106 -28.14 12.02 -1.97
C THR A 106 -28.38 10.76 -2.81
N GLY A 107 -27.60 9.71 -2.65
CA GLY A 107 -27.68 8.46 -3.41
C GLY A 107 -27.15 8.56 -4.84
N GLN A 108 -26.29 9.51 -5.13
CA GLN A 108 -25.61 9.60 -6.42
C GLN A 108 -24.58 8.49 -6.55
N GLN A 109 -24.29 8.14 -7.81
CA GLN A 109 -23.31 7.11 -8.12
C GLN A 109 -21.91 7.54 -7.69
N LEU A 110 -21.19 6.64 -7.01
CA LEU A 110 -19.80 6.83 -6.66
C LEU A 110 -18.92 6.85 -7.92
N PRO A 111 -17.76 7.51 -7.84
CA PRO A 111 -16.85 7.64 -8.98
C PRO A 111 -16.36 6.30 -9.51
N ASP A 112 -16.28 6.18 -10.82
CA ASP A 112 -15.68 5.01 -11.48
C ASP A 112 -14.16 5.11 -11.51
N TRP A 113 -13.53 4.02 -11.14
CA TRP A 113 -12.08 3.85 -11.28
C TRP A 113 -11.75 3.27 -12.64
N SER A 114 -10.99 3.99 -13.45
CA SER A 114 -10.57 3.51 -14.77
C SER A 114 -9.32 2.63 -14.63
N CYS A 115 -9.43 1.36 -15.03
CA CYS A 115 -8.31 0.43 -15.13
C CYS A 115 -8.54 -0.58 -16.25
N ASN A 116 -7.45 -1.17 -16.77
CA ASN A 116 -7.52 -2.24 -17.77
C ASN A 116 -7.04 -3.56 -17.16
N VAL A 117 -7.98 -4.39 -16.73
CA VAL A 117 -7.72 -5.66 -16.03
C VAL A 117 -6.88 -6.62 -16.86
N GLN A 118 -7.19 -6.77 -18.16
CA GLN A 118 -6.45 -7.69 -19.03
C GLN A 118 -4.99 -7.23 -19.19
N ASN A 119 -4.78 -5.97 -19.55
CA ASN A 119 -3.44 -5.43 -19.69
C ASN A 119 -2.63 -5.54 -18.37
N SER A 120 -3.28 -5.32 -17.22
CA SER A 120 -2.63 -5.46 -15.92
C SER A 120 -2.13 -6.89 -15.67
N ASN A 121 -2.94 -7.90 -16.02
CA ASN A 121 -2.53 -9.29 -15.88
C ASN A 121 -1.45 -9.72 -16.89
N ASP A 122 -1.45 -9.12 -18.08
CA ASP A 122 -0.45 -9.41 -19.11
C ASP A 122 0.91 -8.79 -18.76
N THR A 123 0.92 -7.63 -18.14
CA THR A 123 2.15 -6.86 -17.86
C THR A 123 2.65 -6.96 -16.42
N GLY A 124 1.81 -7.36 -15.47
CA GLY A 124 2.09 -7.29 -14.04
C GLY A 124 2.07 -5.86 -13.49
N LEU A 125 1.44 -4.92 -14.21
CA LEU A 125 1.34 -3.50 -13.82
C LEU A 125 -0.11 -3.04 -13.87
N ILE A 126 -0.67 -2.66 -12.73
CA ILE A 126 -2.00 -2.07 -12.62
C ILE A 126 -1.85 -0.56 -12.78
N ASN A 127 -2.48 0.01 -13.81
CA ASN A 127 -2.62 1.45 -13.94
C ASN A 127 -4.06 1.84 -13.62
N ILE A 128 -4.22 2.72 -12.66
CA ILE A 128 -5.51 3.20 -12.17
C ILE A 128 -5.57 4.71 -12.38
N MET A 129 -6.70 5.18 -12.86
CA MET A 129 -6.97 6.61 -12.99
C MET A 129 -8.38 6.92 -12.48
N TYR A 130 -8.48 8.05 -11.82
CA TYR A 130 -9.70 8.67 -11.37
C TYR A 130 -9.78 10.11 -11.84
N LEU A 131 -10.95 10.53 -12.28
CA LEU A 131 -11.23 11.93 -12.61
C LEU A 131 -12.62 12.30 -12.10
N ASP A 132 -12.69 13.34 -11.29
CA ASP A 132 -13.96 13.91 -10.85
C ASP A 132 -14.66 14.64 -12.01
N MET A 133 -15.77 14.08 -12.47
CA MET A 133 -16.62 14.64 -13.52
C MET A 133 -17.78 15.46 -12.97
N THR A 134 -17.85 15.66 -11.64
CA THR A 134 -18.98 16.35 -10.98
C THR A 134 -18.73 17.83 -10.75
N GLY A 135 -17.61 18.36 -11.22
CA GLY A 135 -17.22 19.76 -11.01
C GLY A 135 -16.65 20.04 -9.62
N GLY A 136 -15.94 19.09 -9.05
CA GLY A 136 -15.24 19.20 -7.77
C GLY A 136 -16.02 18.67 -6.57
N LYS A 137 -17.20 18.10 -6.77
CA LYS A 137 -18.03 17.58 -5.65
C LYS A 137 -17.46 16.28 -5.09
N ASN A 138 -16.88 15.45 -5.96
CA ASN A 138 -16.20 14.20 -5.59
C ASN A 138 -14.66 14.34 -5.63
N ALA A 139 -14.14 15.54 -5.48
CA ALA A 139 -12.69 15.72 -5.30
C ALA A 139 -12.25 15.21 -3.94
N PHE A 140 -11.06 14.62 -3.88
CA PHE A 140 -10.45 14.28 -2.60
C PHE A 140 -10.09 15.55 -1.83
N THR A 141 -10.50 15.61 -0.58
CA THR A 141 -10.19 16.70 0.35
C THR A 141 -9.97 16.14 1.74
N LYS A 142 -9.21 16.84 2.57
CA LYS A 142 -8.93 16.40 3.94
C LYS A 142 -10.20 16.30 4.81
N GLU A 143 -11.25 17.04 4.47
CA GLU A 143 -12.52 17.02 5.20
C GLU A 143 -13.28 15.70 5.03
N LEU A 144 -12.95 14.93 3.98
CA LEU A 144 -13.53 13.60 3.77
C LEU A 144 -12.87 12.51 4.63
N LEU A 145 -11.66 12.77 5.13
CA LEU A 145 -10.92 11.79 5.93
C LEU A 145 -11.49 11.71 7.35
N ALA A 146 -11.81 10.51 7.77
CA ALA A 146 -12.09 10.16 9.15
C ALA A 146 -11.44 8.80 9.45
N GLU A 147 -11.29 8.43 10.71
CA GLU A 147 -10.60 7.21 11.14
C GLU A 147 -11.11 5.95 10.42
N ASP A 148 -12.45 5.88 10.20
CA ASP A 148 -13.08 4.74 9.53
C ASP A 148 -13.41 5.00 8.03
N TYR A 149 -13.05 6.16 7.48
CA TYR A 149 -13.39 6.60 6.10
C TYR A 149 -12.14 7.12 5.38
N ASN A 150 -11.15 6.27 5.24
CA ASN A 150 -9.85 6.59 4.63
C ASN A 150 -9.46 5.63 3.49
N VAL A 151 -10.33 4.69 3.14
CA VAL A 151 -10.08 3.77 2.02
C VAL A 151 -10.37 4.48 0.71
N VAL A 152 -9.34 4.72 -0.08
CA VAL A 152 -9.42 5.36 -1.40
C VAL A 152 -10.10 4.42 -2.40
N LEU A 153 -9.60 3.18 -2.48
CA LEU A 153 -10.11 2.12 -3.36
C LEU A 153 -9.74 0.75 -2.79
N ARG A 154 -10.32 -0.30 -3.37
CA ARG A 154 -9.97 -1.70 -3.08
C ARG A 154 -9.46 -2.39 -4.32
N LEU A 155 -8.34 -3.06 -4.22
CA LEU A 155 -7.77 -3.91 -5.27
C LEU A 155 -8.32 -5.32 -5.09
N LYS A 156 -8.92 -5.88 -6.13
CA LYS A 156 -9.49 -7.22 -6.09
C LYS A 156 -8.59 -8.22 -6.78
N PHE A 157 -8.28 -9.30 -6.08
CA PHE A 157 -7.37 -10.33 -6.56
C PHE A 157 -7.91 -11.75 -6.32
N ARG A 158 -7.26 -12.71 -6.99
CA ARG A 158 -7.33 -14.14 -6.73
C ARG A 158 -5.93 -14.75 -6.78
N LEU A 159 -5.65 -15.73 -5.91
CA LEU A 159 -4.40 -16.49 -6.01
C LEU A 159 -4.43 -17.41 -7.24
N ARG A 160 -3.30 -17.49 -7.96
CA ARG A 160 -3.11 -18.50 -8.99
C ARG A 160 -2.62 -19.82 -8.38
N GLY A 161 -2.86 -20.95 -9.03
CA GLY A 161 -2.53 -22.28 -8.50
C GLY A 161 -1.03 -22.59 -8.31
N SER A 162 -0.15 -21.64 -8.68
CA SER A 162 1.30 -21.74 -8.47
C SER A 162 1.76 -21.31 -7.07
N VAL A 163 0.87 -20.65 -6.31
CA VAL A 163 1.20 -20.09 -4.97
C VAL A 163 1.26 -21.19 -3.92
N ARG A 164 2.23 -21.09 -3.02
CA ARG A 164 2.47 -22.03 -1.93
C ARG A 164 2.59 -21.33 -0.58
N ALA A 165 2.39 -22.08 0.49
CA ALA A 165 2.65 -21.60 1.84
C ALA A 165 4.12 -21.16 1.99
N GLY A 166 4.33 -19.99 2.60
CA GLY A 166 5.62 -19.34 2.74
C GLY A 166 5.97 -18.36 1.60
N ASP A 167 5.19 -18.34 0.51
CA ASP A 167 5.39 -17.35 -0.54
C ASP A 167 5.11 -15.93 -0.03
N VAL A 168 5.89 -14.99 -0.56
CA VAL A 168 5.70 -13.56 -0.35
C VAL A 168 5.38 -12.92 -1.68
N LEU A 169 4.27 -12.18 -1.72
CA LEU A 169 3.77 -11.52 -2.92
C LEU A 169 3.74 -10.01 -2.63
N ASP A 170 4.65 -9.29 -3.27
CA ASP A 170 4.75 -7.85 -3.09
C ASP A 170 3.81 -7.11 -4.04
N LEU A 171 3.25 -5.99 -3.57
CA LEU A 171 2.54 -5.00 -4.37
C LEU A 171 3.28 -3.68 -4.22
N ILE A 172 3.94 -3.25 -5.27
CA ILE A 172 4.83 -2.08 -5.24
C ILE A 172 4.15 -0.94 -5.96
N VAL A 173 3.85 0.14 -5.25
CA VAL A 173 3.39 1.38 -5.86
C VAL A 173 4.59 2.05 -6.51
N GLU A 174 4.62 2.07 -7.84
CA GLU A 174 5.71 2.68 -8.62
C GLU A 174 5.48 4.18 -8.81
N ASP A 175 4.22 4.59 -8.90
CA ASP A 175 3.84 5.99 -9.05
C ASP A 175 2.47 6.24 -8.42
N ALA A 176 2.29 7.41 -7.79
CA ALA A 176 1.02 7.87 -7.29
C ALA A 176 0.98 9.40 -7.30
N VAL A 177 -0.07 9.95 -7.90
CA VAL A 177 -0.25 11.40 -8.03
C VAL A 177 -1.70 11.76 -7.71
N PHE A 178 -1.88 12.75 -6.84
CA PHE A 178 -3.14 13.46 -6.66
C PHE A 178 -2.99 14.87 -7.22
N ALA A 179 -3.70 15.16 -8.29
CA ALA A 179 -3.61 16.44 -9.00
C ALA A 179 -4.51 17.49 -8.34
N ALA A 180 -3.94 18.62 -7.94
CA ALA A 180 -4.68 19.74 -7.38
C ALA A 180 -5.44 20.53 -8.43
N SER A 181 -6.62 21.08 -8.07
CA SER A 181 -7.49 21.83 -8.95
C SER A 181 -7.32 23.34 -8.91
N ASP A 182 -6.59 23.84 -7.91
CA ASP A 182 -6.35 25.26 -7.77
C ASP A 182 -5.19 25.74 -8.63
N GLU A 183 -5.03 27.08 -8.75
CA GLU A 183 -4.01 27.71 -9.59
C GLU A 183 -2.57 27.38 -9.16
N THR A 184 -2.43 26.71 -8.02
CA THR A 184 -1.16 26.29 -7.44
C THR A 184 -0.96 24.78 -7.64
N GLN A 185 -0.59 24.36 -8.85
CA GLN A 185 -0.14 22.97 -9.12
C GLN A 185 1.00 22.52 -8.18
N SER A 186 1.62 23.46 -7.46
CA SER A 186 2.58 23.19 -6.39
C SER A 186 1.99 22.43 -5.21
N LEU A 187 0.67 22.32 -5.09
CA LEU A 187 -0.02 21.55 -4.04
C LEU A 187 -0.40 20.14 -4.50
N ALA A 188 -0.10 19.73 -5.73
CA ALA A 188 -0.27 18.35 -6.13
C ALA A 188 0.57 17.42 -5.24
N MET A 189 -0.02 16.32 -4.81
CA MET A 189 0.72 15.27 -4.12
C MET A 189 1.32 14.33 -5.18
N THR A 190 2.63 14.22 -5.18
CA THR A 190 3.41 13.38 -6.11
C THR A 190 4.31 12.44 -5.30
N THR A 191 5.08 11.60 -5.96
CA THR A 191 6.08 10.73 -5.31
C THR A 191 7.09 11.48 -4.43
N ASP A 192 7.26 12.79 -4.62
CA ASP A 192 8.15 13.60 -3.79
C ASP A 192 7.49 14.10 -2.50
N THR A 193 6.16 14.17 -2.46
CA THR A 193 5.38 14.76 -1.36
C THR A 193 4.38 13.78 -0.72
N LEU A 194 4.12 12.66 -1.38
CA LEU A 194 3.27 11.58 -0.90
C LEU A 194 4.15 10.39 -0.50
N LYS A 195 4.13 10.03 0.76
CA LYS A 195 4.76 8.79 1.21
C LYS A 195 3.95 7.59 0.72
N VAL A 196 4.65 6.50 0.45
CA VAL A 196 4.03 5.26 0.00
C VAL A 196 4.51 4.10 0.87
N LYS A 197 3.55 3.33 1.39
CA LYS A 197 3.80 2.05 2.03
C LYS A 197 3.27 0.93 1.12
N ASN A 198 4.19 0.15 0.59
CA ASN A 198 3.90 -0.97 -0.31
C ASN A 198 3.17 -2.11 0.41
N GLY A 199 2.35 -2.84 -0.34
CA GLY A 199 1.67 -4.03 0.16
C GLY A 199 2.58 -5.26 0.11
N LYS A 200 2.37 -6.17 1.08
CA LYS A 200 3.09 -7.44 1.17
C LYS A 200 2.15 -8.54 1.66
N ILE A 201 1.86 -9.50 0.82
CA ILE A 201 1.03 -10.64 1.17
C ILE A 201 1.94 -11.80 1.56
N VAL A 202 1.80 -12.29 2.80
CA VAL A 202 2.47 -13.50 3.25
C VAL A 202 1.47 -14.65 3.22
N VAL A 203 1.76 -15.67 2.41
CA VAL A 203 0.87 -16.81 2.22
C VAL A 203 1.12 -17.84 3.31
N GLY A 204 0.08 -18.17 4.06
CA GLY A 204 0.08 -19.21 5.09
C GLY A 204 -0.29 -20.60 4.55
N GLU A 205 -0.36 -21.57 5.46
CA GLU A 205 -0.85 -22.93 5.19
C GLU A 205 -2.36 -22.97 4.92
#